data_ea8b143ffd7d533c8cdb80bde8d91e9b
#
_entry.id   ea8b143ffd7d533c8cdb80bde8d91e9b
#
_cell.length_a   1.000
_cell.length_b   1.000
_cell.length_c   1.000
_cell.angle_alpha   90.00
_cell.angle_beta   90.00
_cell.angle_gamma   90.00
#
_symmetry.space_group_name_H-M   'P 1'
#
loop_
_entity.id
_entity.type
_entity.pdbx_description
1 polymer ?
#
loop_
_entity_poly.entity_id
_entity_poly.type
_entity_poly.pdbx_seq_one_letter_code
_entity_poly.pdbx_strand_id
1 'polypeptide(L)'
;MKKLLVYLRPYRLQAILAPCFKLLEAAFELLVPLIMADIIDVGISSGDTAYILKKCLVLVGLGLCGFASATCAQYFSAKAATGATGSLRRALFAHIQSLSYAELDRLGTATLVTRMTSDMNQVQTGLNLTLRLLLRSPIVVFGAMLMAFTIDTKSALIFAVAIPVLFAVVFAIMLSCIPLYRRVQTKLDGVTGAAQENLSGVRVIRAFTREQTETESFAEKTGDLFSAQQFVGRLSALLNPLT
;
A
#
# COMPACT_ATOMS: atom_id res chain seq x y z
N MET A 1 9.19 3.08 14.86
CA MET A 1 9.01 1.79 14.16
C MET A 1 9.63 0.62 14.91
N LYS A 2 10.94 0.64 15.31
CA LYS A 2 11.59 -0.50 16.03
C LYS A 2 10.86 -0.95 17.30
N LYS A 3 10.27 -0.04 18.07
CA LYS A 3 9.52 -0.36 19.30
C LYS A 3 8.22 -1.14 19.05
N LEU A 4 7.60 -0.99 17.86
CA LEU A 4 6.39 -1.74 17.49
C LEU A 4 6.67 -3.20 17.14
N LEU A 5 7.88 -3.50 16.65
CA LEU A 5 8.30 -4.87 16.32
C LEU A 5 8.37 -5.80 17.54
N VAL A 6 8.45 -5.24 18.76
CA VAL A 6 8.40 -6.03 20.00
C VAL A 6 7.07 -6.77 20.12
N TYR A 7 5.96 -6.17 19.70
CA TYR A 7 4.63 -6.79 19.74
C TYR A 7 4.41 -7.85 18.64
N LEU A 8 5.32 -7.91 17.66
CA LEU A 8 5.35 -8.97 16.66
C LEU A 8 6.06 -10.26 17.17
N ARG A 9 6.85 -10.16 18.24
CA ARG A 9 7.62 -11.28 18.78
C ARG A 9 6.81 -12.54 19.05
N PRO A 10 5.61 -12.49 19.67
CA PRO A 10 4.80 -13.69 19.89
C PRO A 10 4.32 -14.34 18.58
N TYR A 11 4.26 -13.58 17.49
CA TYR A 11 3.77 -13.99 16.16
C TYR A 11 4.89 -14.11 15.12
N ARG A 12 6.15 -14.26 15.58
CA ARG A 12 7.33 -14.30 14.69
C ARG A 12 7.25 -15.43 13.65
N LEU A 13 6.70 -16.58 14.02
CA LEU A 13 6.55 -17.71 13.09
C LEU A 13 5.61 -17.34 11.93
N GLN A 14 4.46 -16.76 12.25
CA GLN A 14 3.48 -16.30 11.25
C GLN A 14 4.04 -15.16 10.40
N ALA A 15 4.80 -14.25 11.02
CA ALA A 15 5.44 -13.12 10.36
C ALA A 15 6.56 -13.55 9.39
N ILE A 16 7.17 -14.75 9.59
CA ILE A 16 8.14 -15.35 8.67
C ILE A 16 7.44 -16.20 7.63
N LEU A 17 6.44 -17.00 8.02
CA LEU A 17 5.73 -17.88 7.09
C LEU A 17 4.95 -17.10 6.02
N ALA A 18 4.37 -15.95 6.37
CA ALA A 18 3.61 -15.12 5.41
C ALA A 18 4.47 -14.70 4.20
N PRO A 19 5.64 -14.05 4.37
CA PRO A 19 6.53 -13.77 3.24
C PRO A 19 7.06 -15.03 2.55
N CYS A 20 7.37 -16.11 3.27
CA CYS A 20 7.84 -17.36 2.65
C CYS A 20 6.82 -17.94 1.66
N PHE A 21 5.54 -18.02 2.05
CA PHE A 21 4.49 -18.45 1.12
C PHE A 21 4.27 -17.46 -0.02
N LYS A 22 4.48 -16.16 0.23
CA LYS A 22 4.39 -15.14 -0.82
C LYS A 22 5.53 -15.24 -1.83
N LEU A 23 6.72 -15.64 -1.38
CA LEU A 23 7.86 -15.93 -2.25
C LEU A 23 7.63 -17.20 -3.08
N LEU A 24 7.05 -18.23 -2.47
CA LEU A 24 6.70 -19.47 -3.16
C LEU A 24 5.67 -19.23 -4.26
N GLU A 25 4.64 -18.42 -3.98
CA GLU A 25 3.67 -17.95 -4.98
C GLU A 25 4.37 -17.23 -6.14
N ALA A 26 5.27 -16.28 -5.85
CA ALA A 26 6.01 -15.55 -6.87
C ALA A 26 6.90 -16.47 -7.71
N ALA A 27 7.50 -17.50 -7.10
CA ALA A 27 8.29 -18.51 -7.84
C ALA A 27 7.42 -19.30 -8.84
N PHE A 28 6.20 -19.69 -8.44
CA PHE A 28 5.25 -20.34 -9.34
C PHE A 28 4.81 -19.42 -10.49
N GLU A 29 4.53 -18.14 -10.20
CA GLU A 29 4.20 -17.15 -11.24
C GLU A 29 5.31 -17.00 -12.28
N LEU A 30 6.60 -17.03 -11.86
CA LEU A 30 7.75 -16.92 -12.75
C LEU A 30 7.95 -18.16 -13.64
N LEU A 31 7.45 -19.33 -13.25
CA LEU A 31 7.52 -20.55 -14.06
C LEU A 31 6.50 -20.58 -15.21
N VAL A 32 5.40 -19.83 -15.08
CA VAL A 32 4.32 -19.84 -16.08
C VAL A 32 4.80 -19.41 -17.46
N PRO A 33 5.56 -18.32 -17.67
CA PRO A 33 6.06 -17.92 -18.98
C PRO A 33 6.97 -18.98 -19.63
N LEU A 34 7.78 -19.69 -18.86
CA LEU A 34 8.65 -20.76 -19.39
C LEU A 34 7.85 -21.93 -19.96
N ILE A 35 6.81 -22.36 -19.23
CA ILE A 35 5.94 -23.44 -19.71
C ILE A 35 5.13 -22.98 -20.93
N MET A 36 4.72 -21.71 -20.97
CA MET A 36 4.05 -21.13 -22.14
C MET A 36 4.98 -21.12 -23.37
N ALA A 37 6.25 -20.75 -23.20
CA ALA A 37 7.25 -20.83 -24.27
C ALA A 37 7.39 -22.27 -24.77
N ASP A 38 7.52 -23.26 -23.89
CA ASP A 38 7.57 -24.70 -24.29
C ASP A 38 6.33 -25.13 -25.08
N ILE A 39 5.12 -24.65 -24.71
CA ILE A 39 3.91 -24.97 -25.46
C ILE A 39 3.95 -24.39 -26.88
N ILE A 40 4.44 -23.16 -27.02
CA ILE A 40 4.49 -22.46 -28.31
C ILE A 40 5.62 -23.07 -29.19
N ASP A 41 6.83 -23.17 -28.65
CA ASP A 41 8.02 -23.54 -29.44
C ASP A 41 8.07 -25.03 -29.78
N VAL A 42 7.58 -25.88 -28.89
CA VAL A 42 7.62 -27.34 -29.10
C VAL A 42 6.23 -27.89 -29.43
N GLY A 43 5.22 -27.56 -28.60
CA GLY A 43 3.89 -28.15 -28.73
C GLY A 43 3.20 -27.78 -30.02
N ILE A 44 3.12 -26.49 -30.33
CA ILE A 44 2.42 -25.97 -31.52
C ILE A 44 3.25 -26.27 -32.77
N SER A 45 4.56 -26.10 -32.74
CA SER A 45 5.44 -26.35 -33.89
C SER A 45 5.49 -27.82 -34.32
N SER A 46 5.37 -28.75 -33.36
CA SER A 46 5.31 -30.20 -33.64
C SER A 46 3.89 -30.73 -33.91
N GLY A 47 2.84 -29.95 -33.62
CA GLY A 47 1.45 -30.37 -33.74
C GLY A 47 1.03 -31.45 -32.74
N ASP A 48 1.83 -31.68 -31.68
CA ASP A 48 1.57 -32.70 -30.66
C ASP A 48 0.57 -32.23 -29.62
N THR A 49 -0.68 -32.56 -29.83
CA THR A 49 -1.79 -32.22 -28.93
C THR A 49 -1.68 -32.86 -27.55
N ALA A 50 -1.05 -34.06 -27.46
CA ALA A 50 -0.86 -34.74 -26.17
C ALA A 50 0.20 -34.01 -25.34
N TYR A 51 1.26 -33.49 -25.93
CA TYR A 51 2.25 -32.66 -25.27
C TYR A 51 1.66 -31.36 -24.76
N ILE A 52 0.88 -30.66 -25.59
CA ILE A 52 0.18 -29.42 -25.23
C ILE A 52 -0.74 -29.66 -24.02
N LEU A 53 -1.57 -30.71 -24.07
CA LEU A 53 -2.49 -31.05 -23.00
C LEU A 53 -1.76 -31.33 -21.67
N LYS A 54 -0.64 -32.06 -21.73
CA LYS A 54 0.21 -32.34 -20.55
C LYS A 54 0.77 -31.05 -19.95
N LYS A 55 1.28 -30.14 -20.78
CA LYS A 55 1.80 -28.84 -20.31
C LYS A 55 0.70 -27.91 -19.76
N CYS A 56 -0.50 -27.92 -20.36
CA CYS A 56 -1.65 -27.22 -19.82
C CYS A 56 -2.06 -27.77 -18.44
N LEU A 57 -2.02 -29.09 -18.23
CA LEU A 57 -2.29 -29.69 -16.93
C LEU A 57 -1.25 -29.24 -15.87
N VAL A 58 0.02 -29.12 -16.26
CA VAL A 58 1.06 -28.56 -15.39
C VAL A 58 0.78 -27.11 -15.04
N LEU A 59 0.35 -26.27 -16.00
CA LEU A 59 -0.05 -24.88 -15.72
C LEU A 59 -1.21 -24.78 -14.74
N VAL A 60 -2.23 -25.64 -14.88
CA VAL A 60 -3.34 -25.71 -13.93
C VAL A 60 -2.83 -26.12 -12.55
N GLY A 61 -1.93 -27.12 -12.48
CA GLY A 61 -1.29 -27.53 -11.22
C GLY A 61 -0.52 -26.40 -10.54
N LEU A 62 0.30 -25.65 -11.31
CA LEU A 62 1.01 -24.46 -10.80
C LEU A 62 0.05 -23.38 -10.33
N GLY A 63 -1.02 -23.14 -11.06
CA GLY A 63 -2.07 -22.19 -10.65
C GLY A 63 -2.72 -22.56 -9.32
N LEU A 64 -3.05 -23.85 -9.13
CA LEU A 64 -3.62 -24.36 -7.87
C LEU A 64 -2.60 -24.26 -6.71
N CYS A 65 -1.34 -24.61 -6.94
CA CYS A 65 -0.28 -24.46 -5.94
C CYS A 65 -0.03 -22.99 -5.59
N GLY A 66 -0.03 -22.11 -6.60
CA GLY A 66 0.06 -20.66 -6.42
C GLY A 66 -1.10 -20.11 -5.60
N PHE A 67 -2.32 -20.51 -5.93
CA PHE A 67 -3.53 -20.10 -5.18
C PHE A 67 -3.48 -20.58 -3.71
N ALA A 68 -3.09 -21.83 -3.47
CA ALA A 68 -2.93 -22.34 -2.12
C ALA A 68 -1.87 -21.56 -1.34
N SER A 69 -0.71 -21.27 -1.96
CA SER A 69 0.35 -20.46 -1.37
C SER A 69 -0.10 -19.04 -1.07
N ALA A 70 -0.83 -18.39 -1.99
CA ALA A 70 -1.42 -17.06 -1.79
C ALA A 70 -2.37 -17.01 -0.60
N THR A 71 -3.24 -18.02 -0.49
CA THR A 71 -4.21 -18.13 0.61
C THR A 71 -3.51 -18.33 1.95
N CYS A 72 -2.50 -19.20 2.00
CA CYS A 72 -1.67 -19.40 3.20
C CYS A 72 -0.93 -18.11 3.59
N ALA A 73 -0.33 -17.41 2.63
CA ALA A 73 0.36 -16.14 2.87
C ALA A 73 -0.59 -15.09 3.46
N GLN A 74 -1.81 -14.97 2.90
CA GLN A 74 -2.85 -14.06 3.38
C GLN A 74 -3.29 -14.40 4.80
N TYR A 75 -3.52 -15.68 5.10
CA TYR A 75 -3.92 -16.14 6.42
C TYR A 75 -2.85 -15.81 7.48
N PHE A 76 -1.59 -16.18 7.23
CA PHE A 76 -0.51 -15.94 8.19
C PHE A 76 -0.20 -14.44 8.36
N SER A 77 -0.27 -13.65 7.30
CA SER A 77 -0.11 -12.20 7.36
C SER A 77 -1.20 -11.54 8.19
N ALA A 78 -2.47 -11.90 7.95
CA ALA A 78 -3.61 -11.39 8.70
C ALA A 78 -3.52 -11.78 10.17
N LYS A 79 -3.19 -13.05 10.48
CA LYS A 79 -3.05 -13.55 11.84
C LYS A 79 -1.92 -12.84 12.61
N ALA A 80 -0.76 -12.61 11.96
CA ALA A 80 0.35 -11.88 12.56
C ALA A 80 -0.01 -10.42 12.82
N ALA A 81 -0.61 -9.74 11.83
CA ALA A 81 -1.00 -8.33 11.94
C ALA A 81 -2.07 -8.12 13.02
N THR A 82 -3.14 -8.92 13.00
CA THR A 82 -4.22 -8.81 14.00
C THR A 82 -3.74 -9.16 15.40
N GLY A 83 -2.93 -10.21 15.55
CA GLY A 83 -2.39 -10.61 16.84
C GLY A 83 -1.44 -9.57 17.44
N ALA A 84 -0.50 -9.04 16.64
CA ALA A 84 0.41 -7.99 17.06
C ALA A 84 -0.34 -6.71 17.44
N THR A 85 -1.32 -6.28 16.64
CA THR A 85 -2.13 -5.09 16.93
C THR A 85 -3.02 -5.29 18.16
N GLY A 86 -3.56 -6.50 18.36
CA GLY A 86 -4.30 -6.83 19.57
C GLY A 86 -3.44 -6.74 20.84
N SER A 87 -2.18 -7.17 20.76
CA SER A 87 -1.20 -7.04 21.87
C SER A 87 -0.82 -5.58 22.12
N LEU A 88 -0.62 -4.81 21.04
CA LEU A 88 -0.35 -3.37 21.12
C LEU A 88 -1.52 -2.59 21.71
N ARG A 89 -2.76 -2.93 21.31
CA ARG A 89 -3.99 -2.30 21.83
C ARG A 89 -4.15 -2.55 23.33
N ARG A 90 -3.86 -3.78 23.79
CA ARG A 90 -3.86 -4.09 25.24
C ARG A 90 -2.82 -3.28 26.00
N ALA A 91 -1.60 -3.18 25.49
CA ALA A 91 -0.54 -2.40 26.09
C ALA A 91 -0.86 -0.90 26.13
N LEU A 92 -1.44 -0.38 25.03
CA LEU A 92 -1.89 1.02 24.96
C LEU A 92 -2.99 1.30 25.99
N PHE A 93 -3.98 0.41 26.10
CA PHE A 93 -5.06 0.56 27.06
C PHE A 93 -4.52 0.54 28.50
N ALA A 94 -3.64 -0.42 28.83
CA ALA A 94 -3.01 -0.47 30.15
C ALA A 94 -2.21 0.80 30.46
N HIS A 95 -1.52 1.36 29.47
CA HIS A 95 -0.80 2.63 29.63
C HIS A 95 -1.76 3.80 29.84
N ILE A 96 -2.85 3.88 29.11
CA ILE A 96 -3.87 4.93 29.31
C ILE A 96 -4.42 4.87 30.74
N GLN A 97 -4.69 3.68 31.27
CA GLN A 97 -5.16 3.51 32.65
C GLN A 97 -4.13 3.91 33.73
N SER A 98 -2.85 3.96 33.37
CA SER A 98 -1.78 4.39 34.29
C SER A 98 -1.47 5.89 34.24
N LEU A 99 -2.09 6.64 33.29
CA LEU A 99 -1.91 8.09 33.18
C LEU A 99 -2.58 8.83 34.33
N SER A 100 -1.98 9.95 34.75
CA SER A 100 -2.60 10.88 35.70
C SER A 100 -3.79 11.61 35.09
N TYR A 101 -4.72 12.09 35.92
CA TYR A 101 -5.87 12.89 35.46
C TYR A 101 -5.45 14.12 34.64
N ALA A 102 -4.37 14.80 35.06
CA ALA A 102 -3.84 15.96 34.33
C ALA A 102 -3.34 15.61 32.93
N GLU A 103 -2.74 14.42 32.75
CA GLU A 103 -2.32 13.94 31.43
C GLU A 103 -3.50 13.53 30.55
N LEU A 104 -4.51 12.89 31.14
CA LEU A 104 -5.75 12.53 30.45
C LEU A 104 -6.48 13.79 29.95
N ASP A 105 -6.60 14.82 30.79
CA ASP A 105 -7.22 16.09 30.42
C ASP A 105 -6.43 16.81 29.32
N ARG A 106 -5.09 16.79 29.39
CA ARG A 106 -4.23 17.38 28.35
C ARG A 106 -4.36 16.69 27.01
N LEU A 107 -4.45 15.35 27.00
CA LEU A 107 -4.54 14.57 25.76
C LEU A 107 -5.95 14.59 25.17
N GLY A 108 -6.96 14.69 26.00
CA GLY A 108 -8.37 14.64 25.65
C GLY A 108 -8.87 13.23 25.30
N THR A 109 -10.05 12.88 25.77
CA THR A 109 -10.65 11.56 25.57
C THR A 109 -10.86 11.22 24.08
N ALA A 110 -11.25 12.20 23.26
CA ALA A 110 -11.46 12.02 21.83
C ALA A 110 -10.17 11.56 21.11
N THR A 111 -9.02 12.15 21.47
CA THR A 111 -7.70 11.75 20.93
C THR A 111 -7.35 10.33 21.34
N LEU A 112 -7.59 9.96 22.60
CA LEU A 112 -7.28 8.61 23.10
C LEU A 112 -8.16 7.56 22.42
N VAL A 113 -9.44 7.85 22.20
CA VAL A 113 -10.35 6.97 21.45
C VAL A 113 -9.88 6.79 20.00
N THR A 114 -9.51 7.88 19.32
CA THR A 114 -8.97 7.81 17.95
C THR A 114 -7.70 6.95 17.87
N ARG A 115 -6.78 7.10 18.84
CA ARG A 115 -5.56 6.26 18.92
C ARG A 115 -5.89 4.79 19.14
N MET A 116 -6.88 4.47 19.98
CA MET A 116 -7.30 3.09 20.28
C MET A 116 -8.03 2.42 19.11
N THR A 117 -8.64 3.19 18.22
CA THR A 117 -9.48 2.71 17.12
C THR A 117 -8.77 2.92 15.77
N SER A 118 -8.82 4.12 15.23
CA SER A 118 -8.34 4.44 13.88
C SER A 118 -6.85 4.18 13.70
N ASP A 119 -6.01 4.70 14.61
CA ASP A 119 -4.56 4.54 14.50
C ASP A 119 -4.14 3.08 14.62
N MET A 120 -4.77 2.32 15.53
CA MET A 120 -4.52 0.88 15.64
C MET A 120 -4.92 0.11 14.39
N ASN A 121 -6.02 0.48 13.74
CA ASN A 121 -6.44 -0.14 12.47
C ASN A 121 -5.47 0.21 11.33
N GLN A 122 -4.93 1.43 11.30
CA GLN A 122 -3.89 1.81 10.33
C GLN A 122 -2.60 1.01 10.55
N VAL A 123 -2.17 0.83 11.80
CA VAL A 123 -1.02 -0.01 12.15
C VAL A 123 -1.24 -1.46 11.70
N GLN A 124 -2.44 -2.01 11.95
CA GLN A 124 -2.79 -3.37 11.50
C GLN A 124 -2.71 -3.51 9.99
N THR A 125 -3.30 -2.57 9.26
CA THR A 125 -3.29 -2.55 7.79
C THR A 125 -1.85 -2.41 7.27
N GLY A 126 -1.06 -1.51 7.84
CA GLY A 126 0.35 -1.31 7.49
C GLY A 126 1.19 -2.57 7.72
N LEU A 127 1.03 -3.25 8.85
CA LEU A 127 1.70 -4.52 9.15
C LEU A 127 1.30 -5.62 8.14
N ASN A 128 0.01 -5.75 7.86
CA ASN A 128 -0.49 -6.75 6.90
C ASN A 128 0.08 -6.50 5.50
N LEU A 129 0.04 -5.26 5.00
CA LEU A 129 0.60 -4.89 3.70
C LEU A 129 2.12 -5.12 3.64
N THR A 130 2.85 -4.76 4.69
CA THR A 130 4.29 -4.96 4.77
C THR A 130 4.67 -6.44 4.68
N LEU A 131 4.01 -7.29 5.46
CA LEU A 131 4.28 -8.73 5.47
C LEU A 131 3.92 -9.42 4.13
N ARG A 132 2.95 -8.86 3.40
CA ARG A 132 2.45 -9.45 2.16
C ARG A 132 3.13 -8.93 0.90
N LEU A 133 3.41 -7.62 0.82
CA LEU A 133 3.83 -6.98 -0.44
C LEU A 133 5.30 -6.58 -0.47
N LEU A 134 5.90 -6.26 0.68
CA LEU A 134 7.24 -5.65 0.72
C LEU A 134 8.31 -6.55 0.06
N LEU A 135 8.27 -7.86 0.30
CA LEU A 135 9.24 -8.81 -0.24
C LEU A 135 8.87 -9.34 -1.64
N ARG A 136 7.58 -9.34 -1.99
CA ARG A 136 7.13 -9.85 -3.29
C ARG A 136 7.70 -9.02 -4.44
N SER A 137 7.53 -7.69 -4.39
CA SER A 137 7.86 -6.81 -5.52
C SER A 137 9.33 -6.89 -5.95
N PRO A 138 10.33 -6.79 -5.05
CA PRO A 138 11.72 -6.94 -5.44
C PRO A 138 12.02 -8.31 -6.04
N ILE A 139 11.47 -9.38 -5.46
CA ILE A 139 11.76 -10.74 -5.89
C ILE A 139 11.16 -11.06 -7.26
N VAL A 140 9.93 -10.59 -7.51
CA VAL A 140 9.33 -10.74 -8.85
C VAL A 140 10.17 -10.00 -9.90
N VAL A 141 10.59 -8.76 -9.62
CA VAL A 141 11.39 -7.96 -10.56
C VAL A 141 12.76 -8.61 -10.82
N PHE A 142 13.50 -8.93 -9.76
CA PHE A 142 14.82 -9.56 -9.90
C PHE A 142 14.73 -10.99 -10.45
N GLY A 143 13.71 -11.76 -10.04
CA GLY A 143 13.47 -13.10 -10.54
C GLY A 143 13.11 -13.12 -12.02
N ALA A 144 12.24 -12.23 -12.48
CA ALA A 144 11.92 -12.08 -13.89
C ALA A 144 13.15 -11.66 -14.72
N MET A 145 13.97 -10.75 -14.18
CA MET A 145 15.21 -10.34 -14.83
C MET A 145 16.20 -11.50 -14.96
N LEU A 146 16.42 -12.28 -13.88
CA LEU A 146 17.28 -13.47 -13.92
C LEU A 146 16.77 -14.50 -14.94
N MET A 147 15.48 -14.76 -14.98
CA MET A 147 14.87 -15.67 -15.95
C MET A 147 15.03 -15.17 -17.39
N ALA A 148 14.86 -13.87 -17.63
CA ALA A 148 15.09 -13.30 -18.95
C ALA A 148 16.53 -13.57 -19.46
N PHE A 149 17.54 -13.49 -18.58
CA PHE A 149 18.93 -13.82 -18.94
C PHE A 149 19.14 -15.29 -19.30
N THR A 150 18.31 -16.21 -18.80
CA THR A 150 18.42 -17.65 -19.18
C THR A 150 17.77 -17.93 -20.52
N ILE A 151 16.86 -17.09 -21.02
CA ILE A 151 16.16 -17.28 -22.29
C ILE A 151 16.92 -16.60 -23.44
N ASP A 152 17.15 -15.30 -23.33
CA ASP A 152 17.90 -14.51 -24.30
C ASP A 152 18.61 -13.32 -23.65
N THR A 153 19.95 -13.38 -23.71
CA THR A 153 20.81 -12.37 -23.09
C THR A 153 20.65 -10.96 -23.71
N LYS A 154 20.37 -10.90 -25.03
CA LYS A 154 20.18 -9.58 -25.70
C LYS A 154 18.92 -8.88 -25.26
N SER A 155 17.81 -9.60 -25.22
CA SER A 155 16.54 -9.08 -24.74
C SER A 155 16.60 -8.76 -23.24
N ALA A 156 17.29 -9.60 -22.45
CA ALA A 156 17.47 -9.37 -21.01
C ALA A 156 18.25 -8.08 -20.71
N LEU A 157 19.22 -7.70 -21.57
CA LEU A 157 19.97 -6.46 -21.41
C LEU A 157 19.06 -5.22 -21.54
N ILE A 158 18.06 -5.27 -22.40
CA ILE A 158 17.07 -4.21 -22.54
C ILE A 158 16.31 -4.02 -21.22
N PHE A 159 15.86 -5.13 -20.60
CA PHE A 159 15.19 -5.06 -19.29
C PHE A 159 16.12 -4.56 -18.18
N ALA A 160 17.39 -4.97 -18.20
CA ALA A 160 18.40 -4.54 -17.23
C ALA A 160 18.64 -3.01 -17.27
N VAL A 161 18.44 -2.37 -18.42
CA VAL A 161 18.50 -0.90 -18.55
C VAL A 161 17.13 -0.25 -18.29
N ALA A 162 16.06 -0.82 -18.82
CA ALA A 162 14.72 -0.26 -18.70
C ALA A 162 14.22 -0.20 -17.24
N ILE A 163 14.47 -1.25 -16.44
CA ILE A 163 14.02 -1.32 -15.05
C ILE A 163 14.61 -0.17 -14.18
N PRO A 164 15.94 0.06 -14.15
CA PRO A 164 16.49 1.19 -13.41
C PRO A 164 16.02 2.54 -13.90
N VAL A 165 15.84 2.72 -15.22
CA VAL A 165 15.33 3.98 -15.80
C VAL A 165 13.90 4.22 -15.34
N LEU A 166 13.02 3.23 -15.47
CA LEU A 166 11.64 3.31 -14.97
C LEU A 166 11.61 3.59 -13.46
N PHE A 167 12.44 2.89 -12.68
CA PHE A 167 12.54 3.11 -11.25
C PHE A 167 12.96 4.55 -10.92
N ALA A 168 13.95 5.09 -11.61
CA ALA A 168 14.41 6.47 -11.44
C ALA A 168 13.30 7.48 -11.76
N VAL A 169 12.58 7.29 -12.87
CA VAL A 169 11.47 8.17 -13.28
C VAL A 169 10.32 8.12 -12.27
N VAL A 170 9.87 6.93 -11.89
CA VAL A 170 8.79 6.75 -10.90
C VAL A 170 9.18 7.37 -9.55
N PHE A 171 10.42 7.14 -9.12
CA PHE A 171 10.92 7.68 -7.85
C PHE A 171 11.03 9.21 -7.88
N ALA A 172 11.48 9.79 -9.00
CA ALA A 172 11.53 11.23 -9.19
C ALA A 172 10.14 11.87 -9.10
N ILE A 173 9.15 11.31 -9.79
CA ILE A 173 7.76 11.79 -9.71
C ILE A 173 7.22 11.65 -8.28
N MET A 174 7.41 10.49 -7.65
CA MET A 174 6.92 10.25 -6.29
C MET A 174 7.53 11.22 -5.27
N LEU A 175 8.85 11.46 -5.33
CA LEU A 175 9.52 12.41 -4.44
C LEU A 175 9.02 13.84 -4.69
N SER A 176 8.72 14.20 -5.94
CA SER A 176 8.15 15.51 -6.29
C SER A 176 6.70 15.66 -5.79
N CYS A 177 5.93 14.59 -5.78
CA CYS A 177 4.54 14.61 -5.31
C CYS A 177 4.41 14.74 -3.78
N ILE A 178 5.35 14.18 -2.99
CA ILE A 178 5.28 14.21 -1.52
C ILE A 178 5.10 15.62 -0.94
N PRO A 179 5.93 16.63 -1.28
CA PRO A 179 5.74 17.98 -0.74
C PRO A 179 4.47 18.65 -1.26
N LEU A 180 4.03 18.30 -2.47
CA LEU A 180 2.80 18.82 -3.04
C LEU A 180 1.56 18.28 -2.32
N TYR A 181 1.52 16.99 -1.99
CA TYR A 181 0.46 16.42 -1.17
C TYR A 181 0.39 17.04 0.22
N ARG A 182 1.53 17.38 0.83
CA ARG A 182 1.55 18.13 2.09
C ARG A 182 0.91 19.51 1.97
N ARG A 183 1.17 20.23 0.87
CA ARG A 183 0.53 21.52 0.59
C ARG A 183 -0.98 21.39 0.41
N VAL A 184 -1.43 20.35 -0.31
CA VAL A 184 -2.86 20.02 -0.44
C VAL A 184 -3.48 19.77 0.92
N GLN A 185 -2.81 18.98 1.78
CA GLN A 185 -3.30 18.70 3.14
C GLN A 185 -3.43 19.97 3.97
N THR A 186 -2.43 20.86 3.95
CA THR A 186 -2.50 22.16 4.67
C THR A 186 -3.67 23.02 4.18
N LYS A 187 -3.93 23.06 2.86
CA LYS A 187 -5.08 23.79 2.31
C LYS A 187 -6.40 23.13 2.70
N LEU A 188 -6.48 21.79 2.72
CA LEU A 188 -7.64 21.05 3.18
C LEU A 188 -7.95 21.33 4.66
N ASP A 189 -6.91 21.35 5.50
CA ASP A 189 -7.04 21.71 6.92
C ASP A 189 -7.58 23.14 7.08
N GLY A 190 -7.16 24.07 6.21
CA GLY A 190 -7.67 25.44 6.15
C GLY A 190 -9.16 25.53 5.79
N VAL A 191 -9.61 24.74 4.79
CA VAL A 191 -11.03 24.65 4.40
C VAL A 191 -11.86 24.04 5.54
N THR A 192 -11.35 22.95 6.14
CA THR A 192 -12.02 22.28 7.26
C THR A 192 -12.13 23.20 8.48
N GLY A 193 -11.06 23.95 8.79
CA GLY A 193 -11.04 24.94 9.86
C GLY A 193 -12.07 26.04 9.62
N ALA A 194 -12.14 26.61 8.41
CA ALA A 194 -13.13 27.63 8.06
C ALA A 194 -14.56 27.10 8.18
N ALA A 195 -14.81 25.85 7.75
CA ALA A 195 -16.13 25.23 7.91
C ALA A 195 -16.51 25.06 9.39
N GLN A 196 -15.57 24.60 10.24
CA GLN A 196 -15.79 24.49 11.69
C GLN A 196 -16.06 25.85 12.36
N GLU A 197 -15.29 26.88 11.99
CA GLU A 197 -15.43 28.23 12.49
C GLU A 197 -16.81 28.82 12.11
N ASN A 198 -17.21 28.70 10.84
CA ASN A 198 -18.49 29.17 10.33
C ASN A 198 -19.67 28.43 10.97
N LEU A 199 -19.57 27.10 11.17
CA LEU A 199 -20.62 26.33 11.83
C LEU A 199 -20.75 26.68 13.32
N SER A 200 -19.66 26.90 14.04
CA SER A 200 -19.68 27.28 15.45
C SER A 200 -20.06 28.74 15.64
N GLY A 201 -19.66 29.62 14.72
CA GLY A 201 -19.91 31.04 14.73
C GLY A 201 -21.19 31.48 14.00
N VAL A 202 -22.05 30.59 13.51
CA VAL A 202 -23.19 30.88 12.63
C VAL A 202 -24.15 31.96 13.20
N ARG A 203 -24.33 31.96 14.51
CA ARG A 203 -25.19 32.98 15.18
C ARG A 203 -24.61 34.40 15.09
N VAL A 204 -23.30 34.50 15.22
CA VAL A 204 -22.56 35.78 15.13
C VAL A 204 -22.55 36.25 13.67
N ILE A 205 -22.24 35.37 12.73
CA ILE A 205 -22.25 35.68 11.29
C ILE A 205 -23.61 36.27 10.88
N ARG A 206 -24.71 35.61 11.27
CA ARG A 206 -26.09 36.09 11.00
C ARG A 206 -26.42 37.38 11.71
N ALA A 207 -26.03 37.55 12.97
CA ALA A 207 -26.29 38.78 13.73
C ALA A 207 -25.63 40.01 13.10
N PHE A 208 -24.49 39.83 12.45
CA PHE A 208 -23.74 40.91 11.77
C PHE A 208 -23.94 40.92 10.25
N THR A 209 -24.86 40.12 9.70
CA THR A 209 -25.20 40.05 8.27
C THR A 209 -23.95 39.82 7.39
N ARG A 210 -23.05 38.91 7.83
CA ARG A 210 -21.77 38.64 7.18
C ARG A 210 -21.75 37.35 6.35
N GLU A 211 -22.92 36.76 6.06
CA GLU A 211 -23.04 35.47 5.36
C GLU A 211 -22.38 35.51 3.99
N GLN A 212 -22.53 36.61 3.24
CA GLN A 212 -21.98 36.77 1.91
C GLN A 212 -20.42 36.78 1.95
N THR A 213 -19.86 37.56 2.88
CA THR A 213 -18.41 37.67 3.06
C THR A 213 -17.77 36.32 3.42
N GLU A 214 -18.42 35.55 4.32
CA GLU A 214 -17.95 34.23 4.73
C GLU A 214 -18.09 33.20 3.60
N THR A 215 -19.15 33.29 2.78
CA THR A 215 -19.34 32.43 1.62
C THR A 215 -18.24 32.69 0.57
N GLU A 216 -17.92 33.94 0.30
CA GLU A 216 -16.85 34.33 -0.63
C GLU A 216 -15.47 33.86 -0.14
N SER A 217 -15.15 34.07 1.15
CA SER A 217 -13.90 33.57 1.76
C SER A 217 -13.79 32.05 1.72
N PHE A 218 -14.90 31.33 1.98
CA PHE A 218 -14.91 29.89 1.87
C PHE A 218 -14.73 29.41 0.43
N ALA A 219 -15.36 30.07 -0.55
CA ALA A 219 -15.23 29.77 -1.96
C ALA A 219 -13.79 29.98 -2.45
N GLU A 220 -13.11 31.06 -2.01
CA GLU A 220 -11.72 31.34 -2.31
C GLU A 220 -10.80 30.22 -1.78
N LYS A 221 -10.92 29.85 -0.49
CA LYS A 221 -10.16 28.75 0.11
C LYS A 221 -10.38 27.41 -0.60
N THR A 222 -11.62 27.15 -1.01
CA THR A 222 -11.97 25.92 -1.75
C THR A 222 -11.40 25.94 -3.18
N GLY A 223 -11.43 27.08 -3.85
CA GLY A 223 -10.81 27.27 -5.17
C GLY A 223 -9.30 27.05 -5.14
N ASP A 224 -8.66 27.53 -4.09
CA ASP A 224 -7.23 27.35 -3.82
C ASP A 224 -6.87 25.89 -3.58
N LEU A 225 -7.68 25.16 -2.82
CA LEU A 225 -7.53 23.73 -2.60
C LEU A 225 -7.72 22.96 -3.92
N PHE A 226 -8.77 23.28 -4.68
CA PHE A 226 -9.04 22.65 -5.97
C PHE A 226 -7.87 22.80 -6.94
N SER A 227 -7.31 24.02 -7.06
CA SER A 227 -6.16 24.28 -7.93
C SER A 227 -4.93 23.46 -7.52
N ALA A 228 -4.66 23.36 -6.23
CA ALA A 228 -3.57 22.53 -5.70
C ALA A 228 -3.79 21.03 -5.97
N GLN A 229 -5.00 20.53 -5.73
CA GLN A 229 -5.37 19.13 -6.02
C GLN A 229 -5.27 18.80 -7.50
N GLN A 230 -5.73 19.70 -8.37
CA GLN A 230 -5.67 19.54 -9.83
C GLN A 230 -4.22 19.45 -10.31
N PHE A 231 -3.33 20.30 -9.79
CA PHE A 231 -1.92 20.26 -10.16
C PHE A 231 -1.25 18.94 -9.75
N VAL A 232 -1.47 18.50 -8.51
CA VAL A 232 -0.94 17.22 -8.02
C VAL A 232 -1.54 16.04 -8.78
N GLY A 233 -2.85 16.10 -9.07
CA GLY A 233 -3.55 15.08 -9.85
C GLY A 233 -2.98 14.93 -11.26
N ARG A 234 -2.72 16.03 -11.95
CA ARG A 234 -2.08 16.03 -13.28
C ARG A 234 -0.67 15.43 -13.25
N LEU A 235 0.13 15.77 -12.24
CA LEU A 235 1.48 15.25 -12.07
C LEU A 235 1.45 13.74 -11.76
N SER A 236 0.55 13.32 -10.86
CA SER A 236 0.38 11.90 -10.51
C SER A 236 -0.17 11.07 -11.68
N ALA A 237 -1.00 11.68 -12.56
CA ALA A 237 -1.55 10.99 -13.72
C ALA A 237 -0.47 10.61 -14.75
N LEU A 238 0.71 11.26 -14.74
CA LEU A 238 1.83 10.88 -15.59
C LEU A 238 2.43 9.52 -15.22
N LEU A 239 2.19 9.02 -14.00
CA LEU A 239 2.69 7.69 -13.59
C LEU A 239 2.10 6.57 -14.45
N ASN A 240 0.80 6.61 -14.77
CA ASN A 240 0.13 5.56 -15.54
C ASN A 240 0.68 5.36 -16.97
N PRO A 241 0.89 6.42 -17.79
CA PRO A 241 1.42 6.24 -19.14
C PRO A 241 2.93 5.98 -19.17
N LEU A 242 3.66 6.17 -18.04
CA LEU A 242 5.10 5.96 -17.95
C LEU A 242 5.46 4.57 -17.40
N THR A 243 4.51 3.88 -16.79
CA THR A 243 4.65 2.52 -16.25
C THR A 243 3.87 1.50 -17.05
#